data_cdbacae660cf92651c12f8967662df45
#
_entry.id   cdbacae660cf92651c12f8967662df45
#
_cell.length_a   1.000
_cell.length_b   1.000
_cell.length_c   1.000
_cell.angle_alpha   90.00
_cell.angle_beta   90.00
_cell.angle_gamma   90.00
#
_symmetry.space_group_name_H-M   'P 1'
#
loop_
_entity.id
_entity.type
_entity.pdbx_description
1 polymer ?
#
loop_
_entity_poly.entity_id
_entity_poly.type
_entity_poly.pdbx_seq_one_letter_code
_entity_poly.pdbx_strand_id
1 'polypeptide(L)'
;MKTRLRTVTGVTAVALAALALCAGVVALAGDRPAGAAATRAGAASLSAGVSTHAPCGNPMWLKARLKDGAGHGVKGVKVRFSFKLESGAVRRQATTDARGRARVQITPLPDTAPQGVRVNVRVKAVYGDATLAAATWFTPKYT
;
A
#
# COMPACT_ATOMS: atom_id res chain seq x y z
N MET A 1 -13.00 -73.89 7.03
CA MET A 1 -12.60 -72.51 7.48
C MET A 1 -12.76 -71.60 6.30
N LYS A 2 -13.71 -70.68 6.32
CA LYS A 2 -14.04 -69.78 5.19
C LYS A 2 -13.51 -68.38 5.48
N THR A 3 -12.51 -67.97 4.74
CA THR A 3 -11.95 -66.62 4.81
C THR A 3 -12.74 -65.68 3.89
N ARG A 4 -13.37 -64.64 4.46
CA ARG A 4 -14.08 -63.60 3.68
C ARG A 4 -13.13 -62.45 3.37
N LEU A 5 -12.87 -62.21 2.10
CA LEU A 5 -12.27 -60.97 1.60
C LEU A 5 -13.32 -59.83 1.70
N ARG A 6 -12.93 -58.73 2.32
CA ARG A 6 -13.66 -57.48 2.24
C ARG A 6 -12.91 -56.53 1.28
N THR A 7 -13.55 -56.23 0.19
CA THR A 7 -13.14 -55.25 -0.78
C THR A 7 -13.42 -53.85 -0.23
N VAL A 8 -12.40 -53.04 -0.06
CA VAL A 8 -12.53 -51.61 0.28
C VAL A 8 -12.45 -50.80 -1.02
N THR A 9 -13.58 -50.23 -1.41
CA THR A 9 -13.68 -49.36 -2.57
C THR A 9 -13.15 -47.98 -2.18
N GLY A 10 -11.97 -47.59 -2.72
CA GLY A 10 -11.40 -46.26 -2.55
C GLY A 10 -12.12 -45.24 -3.43
N VAL A 11 -12.66 -44.23 -2.81
CA VAL A 11 -13.22 -43.06 -3.49
C VAL A 11 -12.07 -42.11 -3.79
N THR A 12 -11.72 -41.98 -5.05
CA THR A 12 -10.76 -41.01 -5.56
C THR A 12 -11.44 -39.64 -5.64
N ALA A 13 -11.09 -38.73 -4.74
CA ALA A 13 -11.48 -37.32 -4.83
C ALA A 13 -10.61 -36.63 -5.87
N VAL A 14 -11.22 -36.28 -6.98
CA VAL A 14 -10.58 -35.41 -8.01
C VAL A 14 -10.63 -33.97 -7.52
N ALA A 15 -9.47 -33.43 -7.12
CA ALA A 15 -9.33 -32.01 -6.85
C ALA A 15 -9.22 -31.26 -8.18
N LEU A 16 -10.27 -30.53 -8.55
CA LEU A 16 -10.22 -29.55 -9.64
C LEU A 16 -9.39 -28.34 -9.17
N ALA A 17 -8.18 -28.21 -9.68
CA ALA A 17 -7.40 -26.99 -9.57
C ALA A 17 -7.96 -25.97 -10.56
N ALA A 18 -8.70 -24.97 -10.07
CA ALA A 18 -9.09 -23.81 -10.86
C ALA A 18 -7.88 -22.90 -11.04
N LEU A 19 -7.25 -22.95 -12.24
CA LEU A 19 -6.29 -21.94 -12.70
C LEU A 19 -7.06 -20.64 -12.94
N ALA A 20 -6.97 -19.69 -12.02
CA ALA A 20 -7.37 -18.32 -12.28
C ALA A 20 -6.28 -17.63 -13.11
N LEU A 21 -6.51 -17.50 -14.43
CA LEU A 21 -5.73 -16.61 -15.29
C LEU A 21 -5.95 -15.17 -14.81
N CYS A 22 -4.93 -14.58 -14.17
CA CYS A 22 -4.87 -13.15 -13.99
C CYS A 22 -4.53 -12.50 -15.33
N ALA A 23 -5.57 -12.03 -16.04
CA ALA A 23 -5.40 -11.13 -17.17
C ALA A 23 -4.76 -9.81 -16.66
N GLY A 24 -3.50 -9.60 -17.01
CA GLY A 24 -2.80 -8.35 -16.75
C GLY A 24 -3.40 -7.24 -17.60
N VAL A 25 -4.12 -6.32 -16.97
CA VAL A 25 -4.48 -5.05 -17.60
C VAL A 25 -3.26 -4.15 -17.56
N VAL A 26 -2.58 -4.04 -18.68
CA VAL A 26 -1.57 -3.01 -18.91
C VAL A 26 -2.32 -1.69 -19.15
N ALA A 27 -2.47 -0.89 -18.12
CA ALA A 27 -2.97 0.47 -18.26
C ALA A 27 -1.84 1.38 -18.73
N LEU A 28 -2.00 1.89 -19.95
CA LEU A 28 -1.14 2.89 -20.57
C LEU A 28 -1.10 4.19 -19.75
N ALA A 29 0.08 4.75 -19.68
CA ALA A 29 0.49 5.91 -18.92
C ALA A 29 -0.39 7.14 -19.16
N GLY A 30 -1.04 7.61 -18.13
CA GLY A 30 -1.45 8.99 -17.96
C GLY A 30 -0.75 9.54 -16.74
N ASP A 31 -0.21 10.73 -16.85
CA ASP A 31 0.63 11.45 -15.87
C ASP A 31 -0.15 11.87 -14.60
N ARG A 32 -0.77 10.90 -13.93
CA ARG A 32 -1.36 11.08 -12.59
C ARG A 32 -0.47 10.38 -11.57
N PRO A 33 -0.22 10.98 -10.40
CA PRO A 33 0.41 10.26 -9.30
C PRO A 33 -0.49 9.10 -8.88
N ALA A 34 -0.30 7.96 -9.52
CA ALA A 34 -1.01 6.76 -9.18
C ALA A 34 -0.49 6.29 -7.82
N GLY A 35 -1.31 6.45 -6.79
CA GLY A 35 -1.12 5.71 -5.56
C GLY A 35 -1.21 4.22 -5.90
N ALA A 36 -0.07 3.53 -5.91
CA ALA A 36 -0.08 2.09 -6.12
C ALA A 36 -0.79 1.42 -4.95
N ALA A 37 -1.97 0.86 -5.21
CA ALA A 37 -2.70 0.05 -4.25
C ALA A 37 -2.28 -1.41 -4.43
N ALA A 38 -1.71 -2.01 -3.39
CA ALA A 38 -1.49 -3.44 -3.36
C ALA A 38 -2.78 -4.11 -2.88
N THR A 39 -3.49 -4.78 -3.78
CA THR A 39 -4.74 -5.51 -3.46
C THR A 39 -4.50 -7.00 -3.58
N ARG A 40 -4.71 -7.75 -2.50
CA ARG A 40 -4.96 -9.19 -2.55
C ARG A 40 -6.47 -9.40 -2.41
N ALA A 41 -7.07 -10.28 -3.21
CA ALA A 41 -8.48 -10.62 -3.12
C ALA A 41 -8.85 -11.06 -1.68
N GLY A 42 -9.82 -10.40 -1.06
CA GLY A 42 -10.19 -10.59 0.34
C GLY A 42 -9.20 -10.04 1.37
N ALA A 43 -8.12 -9.38 0.93
CA ALA A 43 -7.10 -8.80 1.79
C ALA A 43 -7.29 -7.29 1.97
N ALA A 44 -6.74 -6.75 3.05
CA ALA A 44 -6.68 -5.32 3.27
C ALA A 44 -5.85 -4.62 2.19
N SER A 45 -6.19 -3.38 1.88
CA SER A 45 -5.51 -2.55 0.89
C SER A 45 -4.93 -1.29 1.53
N LEU A 46 -3.73 -0.89 1.12
CA LEU A 46 -3.10 0.35 1.51
C LEU A 46 -2.91 1.23 0.28
N SER A 47 -3.37 2.46 0.34
CA SER A 47 -3.12 3.48 -0.68
C SER A 47 -2.35 4.66 -0.09
N ALA A 48 -1.57 5.34 -0.91
CA ALA A 48 -0.79 6.51 -0.52
C ALA A 48 -1.02 7.68 -1.48
N GLY A 49 -0.88 8.89 -0.98
CA GLY A 49 -1.03 10.11 -1.76
C GLY A 49 -0.44 11.32 -1.06
N VAL A 50 -0.37 12.42 -1.77
CA VAL A 50 0.03 13.74 -1.25
C VAL A 50 -1.12 14.73 -1.38
N SER A 51 -1.18 15.73 -0.50
CA SER A 51 -2.29 16.72 -0.55
C SER A 51 -2.16 17.68 -1.72
N THR A 52 -0.95 18.17 -1.95
CA THR A 52 -0.60 19.12 -3.00
C THR A 52 0.90 19.05 -3.22
N HIS A 53 1.37 19.50 -4.39
CA HIS A 53 2.77 19.86 -4.59
C HIS A 53 2.98 21.26 -4.00
N ALA A 54 3.20 21.31 -2.68
CA ALA A 54 3.34 22.58 -1.98
C ALA A 54 4.61 23.32 -2.42
N PRO A 55 4.58 24.66 -2.50
CA PRO A 55 5.79 25.47 -2.59
C PRO A 55 6.70 25.15 -1.42
N CYS A 56 8.00 25.25 -1.65
CA CYS A 56 8.99 25.01 -0.60
C CYS A 56 8.77 25.95 0.59
N GLY A 57 9.04 25.45 1.79
CA GLY A 57 8.75 26.16 3.04
C GLY A 57 7.28 26.08 3.50
N ASN A 58 6.38 25.62 2.65
CA ASN A 58 4.99 25.41 3.05
C ASN A 58 4.73 23.97 3.48
N PRO A 59 3.85 23.76 4.48
CA PRO A 59 3.50 22.44 4.93
C PRO A 59 2.68 21.69 3.88
N MET A 60 3.01 20.44 3.65
CA MET A 60 2.24 19.50 2.85
C MET A 60 1.90 18.23 3.63
N TRP A 61 0.87 17.53 3.22
CA TRP A 61 0.44 16.32 3.87
C TRP A 61 0.75 15.09 3.03
N LEU A 62 1.49 14.16 3.61
CA LEU A 62 1.53 12.78 3.15
C LEU A 62 0.31 12.06 3.72
N LYS A 63 -0.43 11.40 2.86
CA LYS A 63 -1.69 10.73 3.21
C LYS A 63 -1.57 9.23 2.90
N ALA A 64 -2.17 8.42 3.76
CA ALA A 64 -2.38 7.01 3.49
C ALA A 64 -3.80 6.64 3.87
N ARG A 65 -4.35 5.61 3.22
CA ARG A 65 -5.63 5.03 3.56
C ARG A 65 -5.53 3.52 3.58
N LEU A 66 -5.88 2.94 4.71
CA LEU A 66 -5.96 1.50 4.93
C LEU A 66 -7.43 1.07 4.93
N LYS A 67 -7.75 0.09 4.12
CA LYS A 67 -9.07 -0.54 4.06
C LYS A 67 -8.93 -2.03 4.30
N ASP A 68 -9.92 -2.63 4.94
CA ASP A 68 -10.06 -4.09 5.05
C ASP A 68 -10.53 -4.73 3.73
N GLY A 69 -10.68 -6.05 3.71
CA GLY A 69 -11.15 -6.79 2.54
C GLY A 69 -12.58 -6.46 2.11
N ALA A 70 -13.39 -5.87 3.01
CA ALA A 70 -14.75 -5.41 2.73
C ALA A 70 -14.78 -3.93 2.26
N GLY A 71 -13.63 -3.25 2.22
CA GLY A 71 -13.50 -1.87 1.79
C GLY A 71 -13.73 -0.83 2.89
N HIS A 72 -13.94 -1.25 4.15
CA HIS A 72 -14.08 -0.35 5.28
C HIS A 72 -12.73 0.19 5.75
N GLY A 73 -12.71 1.38 6.31
CA GLY A 73 -11.50 1.96 6.88
C GLY A 73 -11.10 1.25 8.17
N VAL A 74 -9.83 0.94 8.31
CA VAL A 74 -9.28 0.26 9.50
C VAL A 74 -8.66 1.28 10.43
N LYS A 75 -9.18 1.38 11.66
CA LYS A 75 -8.71 2.30 12.71
C LYS A 75 -7.55 1.70 13.52
N GLY A 76 -6.67 2.55 14.03
CA GLY A 76 -5.68 2.19 15.06
C GLY A 76 -4.42 1.53 14.53
N VAL A 77 -4.23 1.44 13.22
CA VAL A 77 -3.05 0.84 12.61
C VAL A 77 -1.94 1.87 12.43
N LYS A 78 -0.72 1.54 12.85
CA LYS A 78 0.47 2.37 12.64
C LYS A 78 0.93 2.28 11.19
N VAL A 79 0.97 3.43 10.51
CA VAL A 79 1.44 3.58 9.14
C VAL A 79 2.79 4.30 9.17
N ARG A 80 3.79 3.73 8.51
CA ARG A 80 5.14 4.30 8.39
C ARG A 80 5.31 4.91 7.01
N PHE A 81 5.75 6.16 6.99
CA PHE A 81 6.15 6.88 5.79
C PHE A 81 7.67 7.00 5.78
N SER A 82 8.31 6.62 4.69
CA SER A 82 9.76 6.72 4.52
C SER A 82 10.10 7.33 3.16
N PHE A 83 10.96 8.32 3.15
CA PHE A 83 11.44 9.00 1.94
C PHE A 83 12.87 9.48 2.16
N LYS A 84 13.58 9.74 1.08
CA LYS A 84 14.96 10.21 1.10
C LYS A 84 14.99 11.65 0.60
N LEU A 85 15.53 12.53 1.42
CA LEU A 85 15.91 13.89 1.06
C LEU A 85 17.45 13.96 0.91
N GLU A 86 17.99 15.07 0.47
CA GLU A 86 19.45 15.25 0.41
C GLU A 86 20.09 15.15 1.79
N SER A 87 19.41 15.66 2.81
CA SER A 87 19.83 15.52 4.22
C SER A 87 19.80 14.10 4.77
N GLY A 88 19.27 13.12 3.99
CA GLY A 88 19.22 11.72 4.38
C GLY A 88 17.83 11.09 4.37
N ALA A 89 17.73 9.91 4.97
CA ALA A 89 16.47 9.17 5.06
C ALA A 89 15.57 9.72 6.17
N VAL A 90 14.37 10.13 5.81
CA VAL A 90 13.34 10.61 6.75
C VAL A 90 12.31 9.51 6.98
N ARG A 91 11.95 9.30 8.24
CA ARG A 91 10.89 8.36 8.64
C ARG A 91 9.88 9.08 9.52
N ARG A 92 8.61 8.89 9.22
CA ARG A 92 7.48 9.43 9.99
C ARG A 92 6.45 8.32 10.21
N GLN A 93 5.65 8.48 11.27
CA GLN A 93 4.57 7.54 11.59
C GLN A 93 3.29 8.30 11.90
N ALA A 94 2.16 7.69 11.54
CA ALA A 94 0.84 8.13 11.97
C ALA A 94 -0.06 6.92 12.19
N THR A 95 -1.06 7.06 13.04
CA THR A 95 -2.06 6.04 13.29
C THR A 95 -3.32 6.33 12.46
N THR A 96 -3.94 5.31 11.93
CA THR A 96 -5.17 5.45 11.14
C THR A 96 -6.35 5.87 12.00
N ASP A 97 -7.16 6.80 11.50
CA ASP A 97 -8.44 7.23 12.08
C ASP A 97 -9.57 6.20 11.82
N ALA A 98 -10.79 6.50 12.28
CA ALA A 98 -11.97 5.64 12.08
C ALA A 98 -12.32 5.38 10.60
N ARG A 99 -11.82 6.20 9.68
CA ARG A 99 -12.00 6.05 8.23
C ARG A 99 -10.79 5.39 7.56
N GLY A 100 -9.86 4.86 8.35
CA GLY A 100 -8.62 4.25 7.89
C GLY A 100 -7.58 5.23 7.34
N ARG A 101 -7.68 6.53 7.66
CA ARG A 101 -6.78 7.57 7.15
C ARG A 101 -5.66 7.86 8.13
N ALA A 102 -4.42 7.87 7.65
CA ALA A 102 -3.25 8.35 8.35
C ALA A 102 -2.65 9.54 7.59
N ARG A 103 -2.19 10.56 8.32
CA ARG A 103 -1.62 11.78 7.74
C ARG A 103 -0.37 12.18 8.48
N VAL A 104 0.63 12.64 7.75
CA VAL A 104 1.85 13.22 8.29
C VAL A 104 2.12 14.52 7.58
N GLN A 105 2.35 15.57 8.36
CA GLN A 105 2.76 16.86 7.83
C GLN A 105 4.27 16.86 7.65
N ILE A 106 4.72 17.37 6.52
CA ILE A 106 6.12 17.64 6.21
C ILE A 106 6.25 19.04 5.62
N THR A 107 7.39 19.68 5.83
CA THR A 107 7.73 20.98 5.23
C THR A 107 9.04 20.78 4.47
N PRO A 108 9.00 20.59 3.13
CA PRO A 108 10.22 20.53 2.33
C PRO A 108 10.93 21.87 2.36
N LEU A 109 12.24 21.86 2.64
CA LEU A 109 13.10 23.06 2.65
C LEU A 109 14.02 23.03 1.42
N PRO A 110 14.46 24.19 0.90
CA PRO A 110 15.31 24.27 -0.29
C PRO A 110 16.60 23.48 -0.19
N ASP A 111 17.23 23.51 0.96
CA ASP A 111 18.48 22.84 1.30
C ASP A 111 18.35 21.32 1.49
N THR A 112 17.13 20.80 1.62
CA THR A 112 16.90 19.39 1.87
C THR A 112 16.18 18.67 0.73
N ALA A 113 15.48 19.43 -0.13
CA ALA A 113 14.68 18.90 -1.23
C ALA A 113 14.80 19.81 -2.45
N PRO A 114 15.72 19.56 -3.39
CA PRO A 114 15.96 20.42 -4.54
C PRO A 114 14.72 20.58 -5.42
N GLN A 115 14.61 21.76 -6.02
CA GLN A 115 13.51 22.09 -6.92
C GLN A 115 13.46 21.10 -8.10
N GLY A 116 12.26 20.66 -8.43
CA GLY A 116 12.03 19.81 -9.58
C GLY A 116 12.45 18.36 -9.40
N VAL A 117 13.15 18.01 -8.32
CA VAL A 117 13.57 16.65 -8.04
C VAL A 117 12.44 15.86 -7.43
N ARG A 118 12.14 14.70 -8.03
CA ARG A 118 11.10 13.81 -7.54
C ARG A 118 11.53 13.10 -6.26
N VAL A 119 10.77 13.29 -5.18
CA VAL A 119 10.95 12.59 -3.91
C VAL A 119 9.95 11.44 -3.82
N ASN A 120 10.45 10.21 -3.85
CA ASN A 120 9.62 9.03 -3.72
C ASN A 120 9.34 8.74 -2.25
N VAL A 121 8.07 8.50 -1.92
CA VAL A 121 7.60 8.17 -0.56
C VAL A 121 7.12 6.72 -0.56
N ARG A 122 7.71 5.92 0.30
CA ARG A 122 7.26 4.55 0.58
C ARG A 122 6.41 4.56 1.83
N VAL A 123 5.26 3.91 1.75
CA VAL A 123 4.31 3.79 2.86
C VAL A 123 4.14 2.32 3.18
N LYS A 124 4.26 1.96 4.46
CA LYS A 124 4.09 0.59 4.94
C LYS A 124 3.17 0.56 6.15
N ALA A 125 2.34 -0.47 6.23
CA ALA A 125 1.51 -0.78 7.39
C ALA A 125 1.51 -2.29 7.64
N VAL A 126 1.41 -2.69 8.89
CA VAL A 126 1.19 -4.10 9.27
C VAL A 126 -0.24 -4.20 9.79
N TYR A 127 -1.03 -5.08 9.18
CA TYR A 127 -2.41 -5.33 9.57
C TYR A 127 -2.67 -6.84 9.59
N GLY A 128 -2.96 -7.38 10.78
CA GLY A 128 -2.88 -8.82 11.01
C GLY A 128 -1.48 -9.33 10.71
N ASP A 129 -1.39 -10.42 9.98
CA ASP A 129 -0.11 -11.03 9.55
C ASP A 129 0.44 -10.46 8.24
N ALA A 130 -0.28 -9.50 7.63
CA ALA A 130 0.09 -8.94 6.34
C ALA A 130 0.86 -7.64 6.48
N THR A 131 1.99 -7.54 5.77
CA THR A 131 2.69 -6.28 5.53
C THR A 131 2.20 -5.68 4.23
N LEU A 132 1.53 -4.54 4.32
CA LEU A 132 1.02 -3.79 3.19
C LEU A 132 2.00 -2.68 2.83
N ALA A 133 2.18 -2.45 1.53
CA ALA A 133 3.05 -1.39 1.02
C ALA A 133 2.33 -0.59 -0.07
N ALA A 134 2.56 0.71 -0.08
CA ALA A 134 2.14 1.63 -1.12
C ALA A 134 3.24 2.64 -1.38
N ALA A 135 3.21 3.31 -2.52
CA ALA A 135 4.16 4.36 -2.85
C ALA A 135 3.42 5.57 -3.42
N THR A 136 4.00 6.73 -3.19
CA THR A 136 3.60 7.99 -3.81
C THR A 136 4.85 8.84 -4.00
N TRP A 137 4.70 10.04 -4.56
CA TRP A 137 5.82 10.95 -4.74
C TRP A 137 5.33 12.41 -4.70
N PHE A 138 6.27 13.31 -4.49
CA PHE A 138 6.07 14.74 -4.65
C PHE A 138 7.30 15.38 -5.29
N THR A 139 7.08 16.54 -5.90
CA THR A 139 8.17 17.36 -6.44
C THR A 139 8.10 18.71 -5.75
N PRO A 140 9.15 19.12 -5.01
CA PRO A 140 9.21 20.44 -4.42
C PRO A 140 9.17 21.51 -5.52
N LYS A 141 8.36 22.52 -5.33
CA LYS A 141 8.32 23.72 -6.18
C LYS A 141 8.74 24.92 -5.33
N TYR A 142 9.63 25.70 -5.86
CA TYR A 142 10.01 26.98 -5.28
C TYR A 142 9.35 28.08 -6.11
N THR A 143 8.68 28.98 -5.46
CA THR A 143 8.22 30.25 -6.05
C THR A 143 9.16 31.34 -5.61
#